data_3d010c1269c69b7acb7538cebba6df9a
#
_entry.id   3d010c1269c69b7acb7538cebba6df9a
#
_cell.length_a   1.000
_cell.length_b   1.000
_cell.length_c   1.000
_cell.angle_alpha   90.00
_cell.angle_beta   90.00
_cell.angle_gamma   90.00
#
_symmetry.space_group_name_H-M   'P 1'
#
loop_
_entity.id
_entity.type
_entity.pdbx_description
1 polymer ?
#
loop_
_entity_poly.entity_id
_entity_poly.type
_entity_poly.pdbx_seq_one_letter_code
_entity_poly.pdbx_strand_id
1 'polypeptide(L)'
;MADPQHWLITGASSGIGRLAAERLQQRGHRLTVICRSQERAEQTLGWLSGDSRVLLADLADLDQVEAIDQALLEKDEALDGLLLNAGLQYAGHRQVRWSAQGLELTIAVNHLAHQRLAMDLLPLLLRSAAPRLVITASEVHNPASGGGRVGRPAGLGDLSGLENHSAMVNGEQRFDADKA
;
A
#
# COMPACT_ATOMS: atom_id res chain seq x y z
N MET A 1 -27.51 5.34 -13.86
CA MET A 1 -26.20 5.56 -13.24
C MET A 1 -25.96 4.35 -12.35
N ALA A 2 -24.73 3.84 -12.26
CA ALA A 2 -24.43 2.77 -11.31
C ALA A 2 -24.59 3.30 -9.88
N ASP A 3 -24.98 2.41 -8.94
CA ASP A 3 -25.13 2.78 -7.54
C ASP A 3 -23.78 3.25 -6.96
N PRO A 4 -23.79 4.23 -6.03
CA PRO A 4 -22.59 4.67 -5.35
C PRO A 4 -21.88 3.51 -4.65
N GLN A 5 -20.59 3.34 -4.90
CA GLN A 5 -19.75 2.30 -4.31
C GLN A 5 -18.87 2.89 -3.21
N HIS A 6 -18.44 2.07 -2.27
CA HIS A 6 -17.48 2.43 -1.23
C HIS A 6 -16.10 1.81 -1.53
N TRP A 7 -15.09 2.68 -1.70
CA TRP A 7 -13.71 2.28 -1.98
C TRP A 7 -12.77 2.67 -0.84
N LEU A 8 -11.94 1.73 -0.41
CA LEU A 8 -10.79 2.04 0.44
C LEU A 8 -9.54 2.14 -0.45
N ILE A 9 -8.74 3.20 -0.23
CA ILE A 9 -7.59 3.51 -1.09
C ILE A 9 -6.36 3.82 -0.24
N THR A 10 -5.24 3.18 -0.54
CA THR A 10 -3.92 3.56 -0.03
C THR A 10 -3.17 4.42 -1.06
N GLY A 11 -2.38 5.40 -0.59
CA GLY A 11 -1.54 6.21 -1.45
C GLY A 11 -2.30 7.22 -2.33
N ALA A 12 -3.50 7.67 -1.90
CA ALA A 12 -4.31 8.64 -2.65
C ALA A 12 -3.89 10.11 -2.43
N SER A 13 -2.86 10.40 -1.62
CA SER A 13 -2.42 11.78 -1.39
C SER A 13 -1.67 12.41 -2.57
N SER A 14 -1.20 11.61 -3.53
CA SER A 14 -0.44 12.07 -4.70
C SER A 14 -0.48 11.08 -5.87
N GLY A 15 0.02 11.51 -7.02
CA GLY A 15 0.30 10.65 -8.17
C GLY A 15 -0.90 9.87 -8.70
N ILE A 16 -0.66 8.61 -9.07
CA ILE A 16 -1.66 7.71 -9.68
C ILE A 16 -2.84 7.46 -8.73
N GLY A 17 -2.57 7.23 -7.44
CA GLY A 17 -3.62 6.97 -6.46
C GLY A 17 -4.56 8.15 -6.28
N ARG A 18 -4.04 9.39 -6.32
CA ARG A 18 -4.86 10.59 -6.25
C ARG A 18 -5.76 10.72 -7.48
N LEU A 19 -5.21 10.56 -8.68
CA LEU A 19 -6.00 10.62 -9.91
C LEU A 19 -7.08 9.55 -9.96
N ALA A 20 -6.78 8.34 -9.48
CA ALA A 20 -7.78 7.27 -9.37
C ALA A 20 -8.89 7.64 -8.38
N ALA A 21 -8.54 8.16 -7.21
CA ALA A 21 -9.49 8.61 -6.20
C ALA A 21 -10.41 9.72 -6.72
N GLU A 22 -9.84 10.76 -7.36
CA GLU A 22 -10.61 11.85 -7.97
C GLU A 22 -11.60 11.33 -9.03
N ARG A 23 -11.17 10.37 -9.86
CA ARG A 23 -12.05 9.75 -10.87
C ARG A 23 -13.17 8.90 -10.26
N LEU A 24 -12.90 8.19 -9.18
CA LEU A 24 -13.93 7.46 -8.44
C LEU A 24 -14.96 8.42 -7.83
N GLN A 25 -14.52 9.54 -7.23
CA GLN A 25 -15.44 10.56 -6.71
C GLN A 25 -16.28 11.21 -7.79
N GLN A 26 -15.70 11.55 -8.95
CA GLN A 26 -16.42 12.11 -10.09
C GLN A 26 -17.56 11.19 -10.58
N ARG A 27 -17.43 9.89 -10.32
CA ARG A 27 -18.47 8.88 -10.60
C ARG A 27 -19.48 8.71 -9.47
N GLY A 28 -19.36 9.49 -8.40
CA GLY A 28 -20.27 9.46 -7.25
C GLY A 28 -19.94 8.41 -6.21
N HIS A 29 -18.74 7.80 -6.25
CA HIS A 29 -18.33 6.81 -5.27
C HIS A 29 -17.84 7.47 -3.98
N ARG A 30 -18.08 6.82 -2.83
CA ARG A 30 -17.57 7.19 -1.51
C ARG A 30 -16.18 6.59 -1.30
N LEU A 31 -15.26 7.37 -0.73
CA LEU A 31 -13.89 6.95 -0.49
C LEU A 31 -13.54 6.94 1.00
N THR A 32 -12.83 5.90 1.41
CA THR A 32 -12.02 5.89 2.62
C THR A 32 -10.55 5.89 2.21
N VAL A 33 -9.80 6.93 2.58
CA VAL A 33 -8.40 7.10 2.18
C VAL A 33 -7.50 6.94 3.40
N ILE A 34 -6.46 6.11 3.29
CA ILE A 34 -5.44 5.98 4.33
C ILE A 34 -4.29 6.96 4.05
N CYS A 35 -4.00 7.83 5.02
CA CYS A 35 -2.89 8.78 4.99
C CYS A 35 -1.94 8.54 6.17
N ARG A 36 -0.62 8.64 5.92
CA ARG A 36 0.40 8.38 6.94
C ARG A 36 0.62 9.53 7.93
N SER A 37 0.19 10.74 7.61
CA SER A 37 0.42 11.92 8.45
C SER A 37 -0.77 12.87 8.41
N GLN A 38 -0.90 13.66 9.48
CA GLN A 38 -1.92 14.69 9.61
C GLN A 38 -1.86 15.68 8.44
N GLU A 39 -0.67 16.13 8.06
CA GLU A 39 -0.46 17.03 6.92
C GLU A 39 -1.04 16.45 5.61
N ARG A 40 -0.77 15.15 5.34
CA ARG A 40 -1.32 14.46 4.17
C ARG A 40 -2.83 14.29 4.25
N ALA A 41 -3.36 14.06 5.44
CA ALA A 41 -4.79 13.99 5.67
C ALA A 41 -5.48 15.31 5.36
N GLU A 42 -4.96 16.42 5.85
CA GLU A 42 -5.50 17.77 5.60
C GLU A 42 -5.45 18.12 4.10
N GLN A 43 -4.34 17.83 3.43
CA GLN A 43 -4.24 18.02 1.97
C GLN A 43 -5.26 17.15 1.22
N THR A 44 -5.51 15.93 1.68
CA THR A 44 -6.48 15.01 1.08
C THR A 44 -7.91 15.49 1.32
N LEU A 45 -8.23 15.90 2.54
CA LEU A 45 -9.54 16.46 2.89
C LEU A 45 -9.87 17.71 2.07
N GLY A 46 -8.88 18.49 1.65
CA GLY A 46 -9.06 19.69 0.83
C GLY A 46 -9.67 19.43 -0.56
N TRP A 47 -9.62 18.20 -1.06
CA TRP A 47 -10.24 17.81 -2.34
C TRP A 47 -11.23 16.64 -2.22
N LEU A 48 -11.22 15.95 -1.09
CA LEU A 48 -12.16 14.88 -0.81
C LEU A 48 -13.57 15.45 -0.58
N SER A 49 -14.60 14.82 -1.10
CA SER A 49 -15.97 15.33 -1.05
C SER A 49 -16.99 14.27 -0.61
N GLY A 50 -18.20 14.72 -0.31
CA GLY A 50 -19.32 13.88 0.11
C GLY A 50 -19.01 13.13 1.42
N ASP A 51 -19.52 11.93 1.56
CA ASP A 51 -19.34 11.06 2.73
C ASP A 51 -17.97 10.36 2.76
N SER A 52 -17.01 10.84 1.96
CA SER A 52 -15.66 10.30 1.95
C SER A 52 -14.88 10.73 3.19
N ARG A 53 -13.93 9.88 3.64
CA ARG A 53 -13.18 10.11 4.88
C ARG A 53 -11.71 9.74 4.75
N VAL A 54 -10.91 10.31 5.63
CA VAL A 54 -9.50 9.97 5.80
C VAL A 54 -9.30 9.21 7.11
N LEU A 55 -8.50 8.17 7.07
CA LEU A 55 -7.97 7.45 8.22
C LEU A 55 -6.46 7.68 8.30
N LEU A 56 -5.95 7.84 9.53
CA LEU A 56 -4.52 8.02 9.76
C LEU A 56 -3.89 6.68 10.12
N ALA A 57 -2.96 6.20 9.29
CA ALA A 57 -2.03 5.13 9.63
C ALA A 57 -0.78 5.21 8.77
N ASP A 58 0.37 4.92 9.36
CA ASP A 58 1.59 4.65 8.64
C ASP A 58 1.63 3.16 8.26
N LEU A 59 1.67 2.88 6.96
CA LEU A 59 1.80 1.50 6.45
C LEU A 59 3.15 0.86 6.81
N ALA A 60 4.11 1.65 7.30
CA ALA A 60 5.36 1.16 7.90
C ALA A 60 5.17 0.62 9.33
N ASP A 61 3.98 0.71 9.88
CA ASP A 61 3.62 0.23 11.20
C ASP A 61 2.39 -0.69 11.10
N LEU A 62 2.64 -2.00 11.19
CA LEU A 62 1.59 -3.01 11.03
C LEU A 62 0.57 -2.99 12.19
N ASP A 63 0.91 -2.45 13.36
CA ASP A 63 -0.04 -2.30 14.46
C ASP A 63 -1.04 -1.19 14.15
N GLN A 64 -0.60 -0.11 13.49
CA GLN A 64 -1.51 0.93 13.01
C GLN A 64 -2.41 0.42 11.87
N VAL A 65 -1.90 -0.45 11.00
CA VAL A 65 -2.72 -1.10 9.96
C VAL A 65 -3.79 -1.95 10.62
N GLU A 66 -3.43 -2.79 11.59
CA GLU A 66 -4.39 -3.60 12.36
C GLU A 66 -5.48 -2.76 13.03
N ALA A 67 -5.10 -1.66 13.65
CA ALA A 67 -6.06 -0.78 14.33
C ALA A 67 -7.09 -0.20 13.33
N ILE A 68 -6.67 0.13 12.10
CA ILE A 68 -7.59 0.56 11.04
C ILE A 68 -8.51 -0.58 10.60
N ASP A 69 -7.97 -1.77 10.40
CA ASP A 69 -8.75 -2.92 9.99
C ASP A 69 -9.84 -3.24 11.02
N GLN A 70 -9.49 -3.27 12.30
CA GLN A 70 -10.44 -3.46 13.40
C GLN A 70 -11.51 -2.37 13.40
N ALA A 71 -11.13 -1.10 13.31
CA ALA A 71 -12.08 0.01 13.28
C ALA A 71 -13.04 -0.02 12.09
N LEU A 72 -12.59 -0.55 10.95
CA LEU A 72 -13.44 -0.74 9.77
C LEU A 72 -14.37 -1.93 9.93
N LEU A 73 -13.88 -3.03 10.49
CA LEU A 73 -14.68 -4.23 10.79
C LEU A 73 -15.78 -3.94 11.82
N GLU A 74 -15.47 -3.17 12.86
CA GLU A 74 -16.45 -2.75 13.88
C GLU A 74 -17.59 -1.90 13.28
N LYS A 75 -17.30 -1.06 12.30
CA LYS A 75 -18.32 -0.29 11.58
C LYS A 75 -19.20 -1.15 10.70
N ASP A 76 -18.74 -2.33 10.35
CA ASP A 76 -19.46 -3.32 9.57
C ASP A 76 -20.03 -2.78 8.23
N GLU A 77 -19.36 -1.80 7.63
CA GLU A 77 -19.73 -1.20 6.34
C GLU A 77 -19.12 -2.00 5.19
N ALA A 78 -19.95 -2.43 4.23
CA ALA A 78 -19.44 -3.12 3.05
C ALA A 78 -18.43 -2.25 2.26
N LEU A 79 -17.40 -2.90 1.73
CA LEU A 79 -16.45 -2.32 0.78
C LEU A 79 -16.73 -2.91 -0.60
N ASP A 80 -16.92 -2.05 -1.60
CA ASP A 80 -17.05 -2.48 -3.00
C ASP A 80 -15.70 -2.58 -3.70
N GLY A 81 -14.71 -1.82 -3.21
CA GLY A 81 -13.38 -1.84 -3.75
C GLY A 81 -12.28 -1.55 -2.74
N LEU A 82 -11.15 -2.22 -2.94
CA LEU A 82 -9.91 -2.00 -2.21
C LEU A 82 -8.80 -1.72 -3.22
N LEU A 83 -8.31 -0.47 -3.27
CA LEU A 83 -7.21 -0.05 -4.14
C LEU A 83 -5.93 0.09 -3.31
N LEU A 84 -5.08 -0.92 -3.40
CA LEU A 84 -3.77 -1.01 -2.75
C LEU A 84 -2.71 -0.42 -3.68
N ASN A 85 -2.50 0.91 -3.54
CA ASN A 85 -1.65 1.66 -4.47
C ASN A 85 -0.46 2.34 -3.79
N ALA A 86 -0.45 2.49 -2.46
CA ALA A 86 0.69 3.08 -1.79
C ALA A 86 1.98 2.30 -2.10
N GLY A 87 3.08 3.02 -2.22
CA GLY A 87 4.37 2.41 -2.45
C GLY A 87 5.50 3.40 -2.22
N LEU A 88 6.64 2.89 -1.84
CA LEU A 88 7.87 3.65 -1.73
C LEU A 88 9.02 2.94 -2.44
N GLN A 89 10.03 3.70 -2.80
CA GLN A 89 11.26 3.22 -3.38
C GLN A 89 12.43 4.07 -2.86
N TYR A 90 13.54 3.44 -2.57
CA TYR A 90 14.72 4.15 -2.02
C TYR A 90 15.62 4.80 -3.05
N ALA A 91 15.25 4.98 -4.25
CA ALA A 91 16.10 5.45 -5.35
C ALA A 91 17.38 6.20 -4.85
N GLY A 92 18.52 5.54 -4.89
CA GLY A 92 19.83 6.14 -4.56
C GLY A 92 20.23 6.18 -3.07
N HIS A 93 19.44 5.66 -2.16
CA HIS A 93 19.82 5.53 -0.75
C HIS A 93 20.56 4.21 -0.49
N ARG A 94 21.71 4.29 0.16
CA ARG A 94 22.55 3.13 0.49
C ARG A 94 22.22 2.48 1.84
N GLN A 95 21.39 3.14 2.67
CA GLN A 95 21.05 2.64 4.00
C GLN A 95 19.68 1.97 4.00
N VAL A 96 19.62 0.78 4.55
CA VAL A 96 18.38 0.08 4.83
C VAL A 96 17.55 0.90 5.81
N ARG A 97 16.25 1.00 5.55
CA ARG A 97 15.28 1.57 6.48
C ARG A 97 14.37 0.46 6.99
N TRP A 98 13.97 0.61 8.22
CA TRP A 98 13.18 -0.39 8.93
C TRP A 98 11.80 0.13 9.26
N SER A 99 10.83 -0.75 9.23
CA SER A 99 9.48 -0.52 9.74
C SER A 99 9.48 -0.49 11.28
N ALA A 100 8.33 -0.18 11.89
CA ALA A 100 8.16 -0.22 13.34
C ALA A 100 8.45 -1.63 13.93
N GLN A 101 8.13 -2.68 13.17
CA GLN A 101 8.36 -4.07 13.57
C GLN A 101 9.73 -4.62 13.14
N GLY A 102 10.66 -3.76 12.69
CA GLY A 102 12.00 -4.17 12.28
C GLY A 102 12.07 -4.94 10.96
N LEU A 103 11.06 -4.80 10.09
CA LEU A 103 11.06 -5.35 8.74
C LEU A 103 11.65 -4.33 7.75
N GLU A 104 12.23 -4.79 6.65
CA GLU A 104 12.68 -3.87 5.60
C GLU A 104 11.50 -3.02 5.10
N LEU A 105 11.72 -1.70 5.05
CA LEU A 105 10.64 -0.74 4.90
C LEU A 105 9.87 -0.88 3.57
N THR A 106 10.56 -1.24 2.47
CA THR A 106 9.90 -1.40 1.16
C THR A 106 8.96 -2.61 1.17
N ILE A 107 9.42 -3.73 1.72
CA ILE A 107 8.60 -4.93 1.90
C ILE A 107 7.44 -4.66 2.86
N ALA A 108 7.72 -3.99 3.98
CA ALA A 108 6.68 -3.67 4.97
C ALA A 108 5.54 -2.84 4.35
N VAL A 109 5.88 -1.75 3.65
CA VAL A 109 4.89 -0.81 3.09
C VAL A 109 4.25 -1.35 1.82
N ASN A 110 5.07 -1.83 0.85
CA ASN A 110 4.55 -2.15 -0.48
C ASN A 110 3.86 -3.52 -0.53
N HIS A 111 4.18 -4.41 0.41
CA HIS A 111 3.67 -5.77 0.40
C HIS A 111 2.92 -6.15 1.68
N LEU A 112 3.58 -6.19 2.84
CA LEU A 112 2.99 -6.77 4.04
C LEU A 112 1.78 -6.00 4.55
N ALA A 113 1.84 -4.67 4.59
CA ALA A 113 0.70 -3.82 4.96
C ALA A 113 -0.49 -4.02 4.01
N HIS A 114 -0.21 -4.12 2.71
CA HIS A 114 -1.26 -4.36 1.71
C HIS A 114 -1.84 -5.77 1.78
N GLN A 115 -0.99 -6.77 2.02
CA GLN A 115 -1.46 -8.14 2.23
C GLN A 115 -2.37 -8.21 3.45
N ARG A 116 -1.99 -7.55 4.55
CA ARG A 116 -2.80 -7.48 5.76
C ARG A 116 -4.15 -6.84 5.49
N LEU A 117 -4.18 -5.62 4.93
CA LEU A 117 -5.43 -4.94 4.52
C LEU A 117 -6.32 -5.84 3.65
N ALA A 118 -5.74 -6.54 2.68
CA ALA A 118 -6.50 -7.41 1.80
C ALA A 118 -7.12 -8.60 2.52
N MET A 119 -6.40 -9.21 3.47
CA MET A 119 -6.86 -10.39 4.18
C MET A 119 -7.85 -10.02 5.29
N ASP A 120 -7.55 -9.00 6.08
CA ASP A 120 -8.37 -8.62 7.24
C ASP A 120 -9.68 -7.95 6.81
N LEU A 121 -9.68 -7.19 5.70
CA LEU A 121 -10.89 -6.55 5.16
C LEU A 121 -11.65 -7.43 4.14
N LEU A 122 -11.19 -8.65 3.87
CA LEU A 122 -11.89 -9.58 2.97
C LEU A 122 -13.37 -9.80 3.37
N PRO A 123 -13.74 -9.93 4.65
CA PRO A 123 -15.14 -10.07 5.04
C PRO A 123 -16.03 -8.89 4.59
N LEU A 124 -15.51 -7.65 4.62
CA LEU A 124 -16.24 -6.46 4.17
C LEU A 124 -16.36 -6.42 2.64
N LEU A 125 -15.31 -6.84 1.93
CA LEU A 125 -15.34 -6.95 0.47
C LEU A 125 -16.36 -8.00 0.00
N LEU A 126 -16.43 -9.16 0.65
CA LEU A 126 -17.35 -10.23 0.29
C LEU A 126 -18.83 -9.87 0.51
N ARG A 127 -19.14 -8.78 1.18
CA ARG A 127 -20.51 -8.24 1.32
C ARG A 127 -20.98 -7.46 0.09
N SER A 128 -20.06 -7.05 -0.77
CA SER A 128 -20.42 -6.40 -2.03
C SER A 128 -20.91 -7.41 -3.06
N ALA A 129 -21.89 -7.00 -3.86
CA ALA A 129 -22.37 -7.83 -4.98
C ALA A 129 -21.34 -7.98 -6.11
N ALA A 130 -20.35 -7.05 -6.18
CA ALA A 130 -19.32 -7.04 -7.21
C ALA A 130 -17.99 -6.50 -6.68
N PRO A 131 -17.35 -7.19 -5.70
CA PRO A 131 -16.15 -6.69 -5.05
C PRO A 131 -14.97 -6.57 -6.01
N ARG A 132 -14.09 -5.61 -5.75
CA ARG A 132 -12.86 -5.40 -6.52
C ARG A 132 -11.68 -5.25 -5.58
N LEU A 133 -10.65 -6.07 -5.77
CA LEU A 133 -9.32 -5.89 -5.21
C LEU A 133 -8.38 -5.47 -6.35
N VAL A 134 -7.81 -4.28 -6.24
CA VAL A 134 -6.88 -3.72 -7.24
C VAL A 134 -5.56 -3.44 -6.56
N ILE A 135 -4.48 -4.00 -7.10
CA ILE A 135 -3.13 -3.86 -6.57
C ILE A 135 -2.25 -3.20 -7.63
N THR A 136 -1.63 -2.07 -7.27
CA THR A 136 -0.61 -1.45 -8.11
C THR A 136 0.67 -2.25 -8.00
N ALA A 137 1.12 -2.81 -9.12
CA ALA A 137 2.36 -3.59 -9.22
C ALA A 137 3.33 -2.94 -10.20
N SER A 138 4.56 -3.41 -10.23
CA SER A 138 5.59 -2.92 -11.14
C SER A 138 6.35 -4.07 -11.78
N GLU A 139 6.76 -3.91 -13.03
CA GLU A 139 7.60 -4.89 -13.74
C GLU A 139 9.02 -4.99 -13.19
N VAL A 140 9.46 -4.08 -12.32
CA VAL A 140 10.82 -4.12 -11.74
C VAL A 140 11.10 -5.37 -10.91
N HIS A 141 10.05 -6.05 -10.43
CA HIS A 141 10.17 -7.34 -9.76
C HIS A 141 10.50 -8.50 -10.72
N ASN A 142 10.25 -8.34 -12.01
CA ASN A 142 10.50 -9.38 -13.00
C ASN A 142 11.93 -9.27 -13.53
N PRO A 143 12.82 -10.24 -13.21
CA PRO A 143 14.23 -10.21 -13.66
C PRO A 143 14.37 -10.26 -15.19
N ALA A 144 13.34 -10.66 -15.93
CA ALA A 144 13.35 -10.67 -17.39
C ALA A 144 13.01 -9.30 -18.00
N SER A 145 12.38 -8.37 -17.24
CA SER A 145 12.04 -7.03 -17.72
C SER A 145 13.24 -6.09 -17.73
N GLY A 146 13.15 -4.98 -18.50
CA GLY A 146 14.17 -3.94 -18.51
C GLY A 146 14.40 -3.32 -17.13
N GLY A 147 13.34 -3.11 -16.34
CA GLY A 147 13.42 -2.61 -14.96
C GLY A 147 14.04 -3.60 -13.99
N GLY A 148 13.73 -4.89 -14.12
CA GLY A 148 14.28 -5.95 -13.28
C GLY A 148 15.75 -6.29 -13.54
N ARG A 149 16.33 -5.77 -14.65
CA ARG A 149 17.76 -5.95 -14.97
C ARG A 149 18.67 -4.88 -14.39
N VAL A 150 18.13 -3.93 -13.63
CA VAL A 150 18.92 -2.89 -12.96
C VAL A 150 19.52 -3.50 -11.69
N GLY A 151 20.79 -3.83 -11.72
CA GLY A 151 21.49 -4.57 -10.67
C GLY A 151 21.44 -6.08 -10.86
N ARG A 152 21.59 -6.83 -9.77
CA ARG A 152 21.40 -8.28 -9.80
C ARG A 152 19.91 -8.61 -9.99
N PRO A 153 19.58 -9.70 -10.70
CA PRO A 153 18.19 -10.13 -10.82
C PRO A 153 17.54 -10.32 -9.44
N ALA A 154 16.31 -9.85 -9.30
CA ALA A 154 15.55 -10.06 -8.10
C ALA A 154 15.30 -11.58 -7.89
N GLY A 155 15.38 -12.02 -6.64
CA GLY A 155 15.10 -13.40 -6.27
C GLY A 155 14.66 -13.46 -4.82
N LEU A 156 13.73 -14.36 -4.50
CA LEU A 156 13.22 -14.53 -3.14
C LEU A 156 14.25 -15.25 -2.23
N GLY A 157 15.23 -15.93 -2.82
CA GLY A 157 16.15 -16.77 -2.04
C GLY A 157 15.37 -17.84 -1.26
N ASP A 158 15.86 -18.13 -0.05
CA ASP A 158 15.24 -19.06 0.90
C ASP A 158 14.30 -18.35 1.91
N LEU A 159 14.05 -17.07 1.71
CA LEU A 159 13.26 -16.20 2.58
C LEU A 159 13.86 -15.95 3.99
N SER A 160 15.03 -16.50 4.30
CA SER A 160 15.71 -16.28 5.59
C SER A 160 15.97 -14.79 5.88
N GLY A 161 16.00 -13.96 4.84
CA GLY A 161 16.11 -12.52 4.94
C GLY A 161 14.93 -11.84 5.63
N LEU A 162 13.76 -12.46 5.67
CA LEU A 162 12.60 -11.94 6.41
C LEU A 162 12.76 -12.12 7.92
N GLU A 163 13.53 -13.14 8.34
CA GLU A 163 13.79 -13.47 9.74
C GLU A 163 15.13 -12.89 10.24
N ASN A 164 16.00 -12.53 9.32
CA ASN A 164 17.41 -12.20 9.60
C ASN A 164 17.80 -10.90 8.91
N HIS A 165 17.96 -9.83 9.69
CA HIS A 165 18.33 -8.49 9.22
C HIS A 165 19.57 -8.48 8.32
N SER A 166 20.52 -9.42 8.52
CA SER A 166 21.74 -9.48 7.71
C SER A 166 21.47 -9.90 6.26
N ALA A 167 20.48 -10.74 6.03
CA ALA A 167 20.13 -11.17 4.68
C ALA A 167 19.36 -10.08 3.92
N MET A 168 18.59 -9.25 4.62
CA MET A 168 17.95 -8.06 4.03
C MET A 168 18.99 -7.02 3.64
N VAL A 169 19.98 -6.77 4.50
CA VAL A 169 21.13 -5.91 4.18
C VAL A 169 21.87 -6.43 2.95
N ASN A 170 22.09 -7.73 2.87
CA ASN A 170 22.67 -8.35 1.67
C ASN A 170 21.77 -8.26 0.44
N GLY A 171 20.46 -8.24 0.63
CA GLY A 171 19.47 -7.97 -0.40
C GLY A 171 19.60 -6.57 -0.97
N GLU A 172 19.75 -5.55 -0.10
CA GLU A 172 19.99 -4.18 -0.51
C GLU A 172 21.40 -3.93 -1.03
N GLN A 173 22.42 -4.55 -0.45
CA GLN A 173 23.76 -4.54 -1.02
C GLN A 173 23.75 -5.11 -2.44
N ARG A 174 22.83 -6.04 -2.76
CA ARG A 174 22.61 -6.48 -4.15
C ARG A 174 22.13 -5.36 -5.07
N PHE A 175 21.37 -4.41 -4.56
CA PHE A 175 20.93 -3.27 -5.38
C PHE A 175 21.96 -2.15 -5.45
N ASP A 176 22.76 -1.94 -4.38
CA ASP A 176 23.62 -0.78 -4.23
C ASP A 176 25.11 -1.08 -4.29
N ALA A 177 25.59 -2.16 -3.69
CA ALA A 177 27.02 -2.46 -3.63
C ALA A 177 27.57 -3.01 -4.93
N ASP A 178 26.76 -3.66 -5.74
CA ASP A 178 27.17 -4.13 -7.05
C ASP A 178 27.16 -3.01 -8.12
N LYS A 179 26.77 -1.80 -7.73
CA LYS A 179 26.83 -0.62 -8.58
C LYS A 179 27.98 0.34 -8.18
N ALA A 180 28.72 0.03 -7.16
CA ALA A 180 29.91 0.76 -6.73
C ALA A 180 31.18 0.08 -7.23
#